data_694a0c84bb250dfa8fed61d8ab8584a8
#
_entry.id   694a0c84bb250dfa8fed61d8ab8584a8
#
_cell.length_a   1.000
_cell.length_b   1.000
_cell.length_c   1.000
_cell.angle_alpha   90.00
_cell.angle_beta   90.00
_cell.angle_gamma   90.00
#
_symmetry.space_group_name_H-M   'P 1'
#
loop_
_entity.id
_entity.type
_entity.pdbx_description
1 polymer ?
#
loop_
_entity_poly.entity_id
_entity_poly.type
_entity_poly.pdbx_seq_one_letter_code
_entity_poly.pdbx_strand_id
1 'polypeptide(L)'
;MMNQNTRHVFSVIRNYGDIAYTKSYSVPTDSMLQELKDAPNLTLLDDSGKHILALMTPRQREWLNIENITAIYTLKYNQVIIGFLYIATHDGQDLTPEEIKYLEKICYYSSYALRNANLYQNAYRASITDDLTSLYNRKHAFECIDNVCQHQKPSTLIVLDIDDFKLYNELYGAQEGDNLIHRFAQVILQ
;
A
#
# COMPACT_ATOMS: atom_id res chain seq x y z
N MET A 1 -13.40 2.84 18.87
CA MET A 1 -13.40 1.55 18.16
C MET A 1 -13.00 1.83 16.72
N MET A 2 -11.72 1.69 16.41
CA MET A 2 -11.18 1.92 15.06
C MET A 2 -11.42 0.67 14.23
N ASN A 3 -12.31 0.77 13.26
CA ASN A 3 -12.57 -0.28 12.29
C ASN A 3 -11.61 -0.06 11.10
N GLN A 4 -10.37 -0.51 11.23
CA GLN A 4 -9.41 -0.49 10.13
C GLN A 4 -9.51 -1.80 9.35
N ASN A 5 -10.52 -1.89 8.49
CA ASN A 5 -10.52 -2.85 7.40
C ASN A 5 -9.58 -2.34 6.29
N THR A 6 -8.32 -2.19 6.59
CA THR A 6 -7.28 -1.96 5.59
C THR A 6 -7.06 -3.28 4.84
N ARG A 7 -7.82 -3.51 3.78
CA ARG A 7 -7.49 -4.55 2.80
C ARG A 7 -6.19 -4.13 2.12
N HIS A 8 -5.08 -4.67 2.57
CA HIS A 8 -3.83 -4.53 1.86
C HIS A 8 -3.94 -5.32 0.55
N VAL A 9 -4.03 -4.63 -0.57
CA VAL A 9 -4.00 -5.24 -1.90
C VAL A 9 -2.57 -5.14 -2.39
N PHE A 10 -1.90 -6.27 -2.56
CA PHE A 10 -0.58 -6.30 -3.19
C PHE A 10 -0.74 -6.58 -4.68
N SER A 11 -0.10 -5.76 -5.47
CA SER A 11 -0.04 -5.96 -6.92
C SER A 11 1.35 -6.47 -7.27
N VAL A 12 1.42 -7.52 -8.06
CA VAL A 12 2.67 -7.92 -8.70
C VAL A 12 2.99 -6.87 -9.77
N ILE A 13 4.04 -6.08 -9.52
CA ILE A 13 4.39 -4.95 -10.41
C ILE A 13 5.29 -5.40 -11.57
N ARG A 14 6.01 -6.53 -11.44
CA ARG A 14 6.86 -7.09 -12.52
C ARG A 14 7.14 -8.57 -12.33
N ASN A 15 7.01 -9.30 -13.43
CA ASN A 15 7.60 -10.63 -13.59
C ASN A 15 8.86 -10.49 -14.45
N TYR A 16 9.91 -11.23 -14.12
CA TYR A 16 11.08 -11.39 -14.99
C TYR A 16 10.75 -12.53 -15.96
N GLY A 17 10.29 -12.16 -17.16
CA GLY A 17 9.78 -13.09 -18.17
C GLY A 17 8.58 -12.49 -18.91
N ASP A 18 8.23 -13.00 -20.07
CA ASP A 18 7.34 -12.44 -21.09
C ASP A 18 5.87 -12.19 -20.71
N ILE A 19 5.49 -12.17 -19.45
CA ILE A 19 4.08 -12.00 -19.06
C ILE A 19 3.92 -10.92 -18.00
N ALA A 20 3.35 -9.79 -18.40
CA ALA A 20 2.88 -8.75 -17.49
C ALA A 20 1.53 -9.18 -16.89
N TYR A 21 1.51 -9.70 -15.66
CA TYR A 21 0.29 -9.90 -14.89
C TYR A 21 0.11 -8.77 -13.87
N THR A 22 -0.93 -7.97 -14.06
CA THR A 22 -1.54 -7.17 -13.00
C THR A 22 -2.67 -7.98 -12.38
N LYS A 23 -2.37 -8.91 -11.50
CA LYS A 23 -3.38 -9.58 -10.68
C LYS A 23 -3.32 -9.03 -9.27
N SER A 24 -4.41 -8.45 -8.81
CA SER A 24 -4.59 -8.10 -7.39
C SER A 24 -4.85 -9.40 -6.61
N TYR A 25 -3.96 -9.75 -5.70
CA TYR A 25 -4.14 -10.87 -4.79
C TYR A 25 -4.59 -10.35 -3.43
N SER A 26 -5.60 -10.98 -2.85
CA SER A 26 -6.01 -10.68 -1.47
C SER A 26 -4.90 -11.14 -0.52
N VAL A 27 -4.59 -10.27 0.41
CA VAL A 27 -3.59 -10.48 1.45
C VAL A 27 -3.88 -11.71 2.30
N PRO A 28 -2.81 -12.30 2.87
CA PRO A 28 -2.89 -13.33 3.86
C PRO A 28 -3.93 -13.04 4.96
N THR A 29 -4.52 -14.10 5.49
CA THR A 29 -5.39 -14.00 6.67
C THR A 29 -4.62 -13.39 7.84
N ASP A 30 -5.32 -12.79 8.81
CA ASP A 30 -4.70 -12.23 10.00
C ASP A 30 -3.81 -13.25 10.73
N SER A 31 -4.22 -14.53 10.75
CA SER A 31 -3.44 -15.63 11.31
C SER A 31 -2.11 -15.85 10.59
N MET A 32 -2.11 -15.78 9.26
CA MET A 32 -0.87 -15.90 8.46
C MET A 32 0.04 -14.68 8.65
N LEU A 33 -0.53 -13.49 8.74
CA LEU A 33 0.23 -12.26 9.01
C LEU A 33 0.92 -12.32 10.38
N GLN A 34 0.22 -12.83 11.40
CA GLN A 34 0.78 -13.00 12.73
C GLN A 34 1.95 -13.99 12.72
N GLU A 35 1.78 -15.14 12.08
CA GLU A 35 2.83 -16.15 11.96
C GLU A 35 4.04 -15.62 11.20
N LEU A 36 3.83 -14.99 10.04
CA LEU A 36 4.89 -14.41 9.23
C LEU A 36 5.62 -13.24 9.90
N LYS A 37 4.98 -12.57 10.86
CA LYS A 37 5.62 -11.51 11.64
C LYS A 37 6.76 -12.05 12.49
N ASP A 38 6.55 -13.21 13.12
CA ASP A 38 7.49 -13.83 14.05
C ASP A 38 8.44 -14.82 13.34
N ALA A 39 8.07 -15.32 12.14
CA ALA A 39 8.88 -16.21 11.32
C ALA A 39 10.14 -15.51 10.75
N PRO A 40 11.16 -16.27 10.30
CA PRO A 40 12.24 -15.73 9.49
C PRO A 40 11.72 -14.95 8.28
N ASN A 41 12.50 -14.02 7.77
CA ASN A 41 12.09 -13.24 6.61
C ASN A 41 11.85 -14.10 5.36
N LEU A 42 12.70 -15.08 5.13
CA LEU A 42 12.52 -16.08 4.08
C LEU A 42 11.84 -17.33 4.66
N THR A 43 10.71 -17.70 4.08
CA THR A 43 9.97 -18.93 4.39
C THR A 43 9.92 -19.78 3.13
N LEU A 44 10.57 -20.93 3.15
CA LEU A 44 10.47 -21.92 2.08
C LEU A 44 9.11 -22.63 2.18
N LEU A 45 8.48 -22.90 1.05
CA LEU A 45 7.18 -23.58 0.98
C LEU A 45 7.32 -25.11 0.83
N ASP A 46 8.39 -25.65 1.38
CA ASP A 46 8.67 -27.08 1.54
C ASP A 46 8.08 -27.64 2.84
N ASP A 47 8.62 -28.75 3.30
CA ASP A 47 8.22 -29.39 4.57
C ASP A 47 8.36 -28.46 5.78
N SER A 48 9.30 -27.51 5.77
CA SER A 48 9.52 -26.55 6.84
C SER A 48 8.45 -25.45 6.88
N GLY A 49 7.88 -25.10 5.73
CA GLY A 49 6.84 -24.06 5.58
C GLY A 49 5.40 -24.58 5.58
N LYS A 50 5.17 -25.87 5.82
CA LYS A 50 3.81 -26.45 5.82
C LYS A 50 2.84 -25.75 6.74
N HIS A 51 3.30 -25.22 7.87
CA HIS A 51 2.46 -24.46 8.81
C HIS A 51 1.89 -23.18 8.17
N ILE A 52 2.68 -22.48 7.34
CA ILE A 52 2.21 -21.29 6.59
C ILE A 52 1.18 -21.70 5.52
N LEU A 53 1.46 -22.78 4.78
CA LEU A 53 0.52 -23.30 3.78
C LEU A 53 -0.83 -23.70 4.40
N ALA A 54 -0.84 -24.21 5.63
CA ALA A 54 -2.06 -24.58 6.35
C ALA A 54 -2.95 -23.35 6.68
N LEU A 55 -2.35 -22.18 6.84
CA LEU A 55 -3.06 -20.92 7.13
C LEU A 55 -3.62 -20.25 5.86
N MET A 56 -3.24 -20.72 4.69
CA MET A 56 -3.71 -20.19 3.41
C MET A 56 -5.07 -20.78 3.00
N THR A 57 -5.85 -19.95 2.32
CA THR A 57 -7.09 -20.42 1.69
C THR A 57 -6.78 -21.39 0.54
N PRO A 58 -7.73 -22.28 0.18
CA PRO A 58 -7.56 -23.18 -0.96
C PRO A 58 -7.18 -22.45 -2.26
N ARG A 59 -7.80 -21.29 -2.51
CA ARG A 59 -7.52 -20.45 -3.68
C ARG A 59 -6.10 -19.88 -3.69
N GLN A 60 -5.57 -19.51 -2.54
CA GLN A 60 -4.19 -19.03 -2.42
C GLN A 60 -3.20 -20.17 -2.69
N ARG A 61 -3.44 -21.36 -2.15
CA ARG A 61 -2.60 -22.54 -2.39
C ARG A 61 -2.61 -22.96 -3.86
N GLU A 62 -3.77 -22.98 -4.49
CA GLU A 62 -3.89 -23.26 -5.91
C GLU A 62 -3.06 -22.27 -6.76
N TRP A 63 -3.14 -20.99 -6.44
CA TRP A 63 -2.36 -19.97 -7.11
C TRP A 63 -0.85 -20.19 -6.94
N LEU A 64 -0.37 -20.50 -5.71
CA LEU A 64 1.06 -20.79 -5.48
C LEU A 64 1.55 -21.94 -6.36
N ASN A 65 0.75 -22.99 -6.50
CA ASN A 65 1.09 -24.14 -7.34
C ASN A 65 1.12 -23.78 -8.83
N ILE A 66 0.15 -23.01 -9.33
CA ILE A 66 0.09 -22.58 -10.73
C ILE A 66 1.31 -21.73 -11.09
N GLU A 67 1.74 -20.86 -10.20
CA GLU A 67 2.87 -19.94 -10.43
C GLU A 67 4.22 -20.55 -10.02
N ASN A 68 4.27 -21.82 -9.60
CA ASN A 68 5.48 -22.51 -9.11
C ASN A 68 6.22 -21.72 -8.00
N ILE A 69 5.47 -21.14 -7.06
CA ILE A 69 6.03 -20.39 -5.95
C ILE A 69 6.63 -21.37 -4.94
N THR A 70 7.92 -21.28 -4.70
CA THR A 70 8.67 -22.16 -3.80
C THR A 70 9.06 -21.48 -2.48
N ALA A 71 9.03 -20.13 -2.44
CA ALA A 71 9.35 -19.41 -1.23
C ALA A 71 8.58 -18.08 -1.13
N ILE A 72 8.42 -17.62 0.10
CA ILE A 72 7.86 -16.29 0.42
C ILE A 72 8.92 -15.53 1.20
N TYR A 73 9.30 -14.36 0.74
CA TYR A 73 10.10 -13.44 1.52
C TYR A 73 9.22 -12.33 2.10
N THR A 74 9.18 -12.23 3.42
CA THR A 74 8.44 -11.21 4.14
C THR A 74 9.31 -9.97 4.30
N LEU A 75 8.96 -8.89 3.63
CA LEU A 75 9.62 -7.60 3.73
C LEU A 75 9.22 -6.93 5.04
N LYS A 76 10.12 -6.92 6.02
CA LYS A 76 9.87 -6.36 7.35
C LYS A 76 10.76 -5.14 7.62
N TYR A 77 10.22 -4.21 8.36
CA TYR A 77 10.96 -3.11 8.97
C TYR A 77 10.46 -2.84 10.40
N ASN A 78 11.34 -2.90 11.39
CA ASN A 78 10.99 -2.77 12.82
C ASN A 78 9.77 -3.62 13.20
N GLN A 79 9.76 -4.89 12.84
CA GLN A 79 8.67 -5.85 13.08
C GLN A 79 7.35 -5.52 12.38
N VAL A 80 7.31 -4.50 11.53
CA VAL A 80 6.15 -4.20 10.70
C VAL A 80 6.35 -4.83 9.32
N ILE A 81 5.39 -5.62 8.88
CA ILE A 81 5.37 -6.18 7.53
C ILE A 81 5.00 -5.06 6.56
N ILE A 82 5.87 -4.79 5.59
CA ILE A 82 5.68 -3.78 4.54
C ILE A 82 5.32 -4.40 3.19
N GLY A 83 5.51 -5.70 3.03
CA GLY A 83 5.17 -6.41 1.81
C GLY A 83 5.65 -7.86 1.79
N PHE A 84 5.37 -8.53 0.69
CA PHE A 84 5.80 -9.90 0.42
C PHE A 84 6.40 -10.00 -0.99
N LEU A 85 7.44 -10.81 -1.11
CA LEU A 85 7.96 -11.26 -2.40
C LEU A 85 7.68 -12.75 -2.51
N TYR A 86 6.98 -13.15 -3.54
CA TYR A 86 6.76 -14.54 -3.89
C TYR A 86 7.84 -14.96 -4.89
N ILE A 87 8.57 -16.01 -4.57
CA ILE A 87 9.73 -16.46 -5.33
C ILE A 87 9.33 -17.75 -6.02
N ALA A 88 9.34 -17.72 -7.35
CA ALA A 88 9.14 -18.88 -8.20
C ALA A 88 10.50 -19.38 -8.69
N THR A 89 10.69 -20.68 -8.69
CA THR A 89 11.85 -21.30 -9.33
C THR A 89 11.47 -21.92 -10.67
N HIS A 90 12.43 -21.98 -11.59
CA HIS A 90 12.22 -22.67 -12.85
C HIS A 90 12.07 -24.18 -12.56
N ASP A 91 11.03 -24.79 -13.12
CA ASP A 91 10.73 -26.22 -12.96
C ASP A 91 10.50 -26.72 -11.52
N GLY A 92 10.18 -25.81 -10.56
CA GLY A 92 9.89 -26.20 -9.18
C GLY A 92 11.10 -26.77 -8.42
N GLN A 93 12.31 -26.46 -8.86
CA GLN A 93 13.52 -26.90 -8.17
C GLN A 93 13.70 -26.17 -6.84
N ASP A 94 14.28 -26.85 -5.86
CA ASP A 94 14.62 -26.23 -4.58
C ASP A 94 15.70 -25.18 -4.74
N LEU A 95 15.61 -24.11 -3.94
CA LEU A 95 16.63 -23.07 -3.89
C LEU A 95 17.93 -23.62 -3.26
N THR A 96 19.05 -23.39 -3.93
CA THR A 96 20.37 -23.71 -3.38
C THR A 96 20.73 -22.77 -2.21
N PRO A 97 21.60 -23.17 -1.27
CA PRO A 97 22.06 -22.31 -0.18
C PRO A 97 22.68 -20.98 -0.65
N GLU A 98 23.33 -20.97 -1.81
CA GLU A 98 23.89 -19.75 -2.39
C GLU A 98 22.80 -18.82 -2.90
N GLU A 99 21.80 -19.35 -3.60
CA GLU A 99 20.64 -18.56 -4.06
C GLU A 99 19.85 -17.98 -2.89
N ILE A 100 19.63 -18.76 -1.83
CA ILE A 100 19.00 -18.28 -0.59
C ILE A 100 19.76 -17.07 -0.03
N LYS A 101 21.10 -17.18 0.09
CA LYS A 101 21.94 -16.09 0.58
C LYS A 101 21.88 -14.83 -0.28
N TYR A 102 21.83 -14.99 -1.61
CA TYR A 102 21.66 -13.86 -2.54
C TYR A 102 20.28 -13.23 -2.42
N LEU A 103 19.23 -14.05 -2.35
CA LEU A 103 17.86 -13.60 -2.16
C LEU A 103 17.69 -12.81 -0.86
N GLU A 104 18.18 -13.33 0.25
CA GLU A 104 18.15 -12.63 1.54
C GLU A 104 18.79 -11.24 1.44
N LYS A 105 19.95 -11.16 0.78
CA LYS A 105 20.66 -9.88 0.60
C LYS A 105 19.88 -8.91 -0.28
N ILE A 106 19.36 -9.37 -1.42
CA ILE A 106 18.56 -8.54 -2.34
C ILE A 106 17.29 -8.08 -1.63
N CYS A 107 16.58 -8.97 -0.97
CA CYS A 107 15.34 -8.67 -0.28
C CYS A 107 15.55 -7.72 0.91
N TYR A 108 16.65 -7.85 1.64
CA TYR A 108 17.03 -6.91 2.70
C TYR A 108 17.17 -5.49 2.15
N TYR A 109 17.94 -5.29 1.08
CA TYR A 109 18.10 -3.96 0.45
C TYR A 109 16.78 -3.46 -0.16
N SER A 110 15.99 -4.35 -0.75
CA SER A 110 14.67 -4.00 -1.30
C SER A 110 13.72 -3.51 -0.21
N SER A 111 13.71 -4.14 0.96
CA SER A 111 12.92 -3.69 2.12
C SER A 111 13.29 -2.26 2.51
N TYR A 112 14.57 -1.96 2.53
CA TYR A 112 15.09 -0.63 2.89
C TYR A 112 14.71 0.42 1.84
N ALA A 113 14.86 0.08 0.56
CA ALA A 113 14.49 0.94 -0.56
C ALA A 113 12.99 1.25 -0.59
N LEU A 114 12.14 0.22 -0.43
CA LEU A 114 10.68 0.38 -0.37
C LEU A 114 10.25 1.25 0.80
N ARG A 115 10.86 1.05 1.97
CA ARG A 115 10.58 1.90 3.12
C ARG A 115 10.91 3.36 2.85
N ASN A 116 12.10 3.63 2.32
CA ASN A 116 12.51 5.00 2.00
C ASN A 116 11.57 5.64 0.98
N ALA A 117 11.17 4.89 -0.05
CA ALA A 117 10.19 5.34 -1.03
C ALA A 117 8.83 5.67 -0.38
N ASN A 118 8.34 4.82 0.53
CA ASN A 118 7.10 5.06 1.27
C ASN A 118 7.19 6.29 2.19
N LEU A 119 8.31 6.46 2.90
CA LEU A 119 8.54 7.64 3.73
C LEU A 119 8.54 8.91 2.89
N TYR A 120 9.25 8.89 1.76
CA TYR A 120 9.28 10.02 0.84
C TYR A 120 7.89 10.34 0.28
N GLN A 121 7.15 9.32 -0.14
CA GLN A 121 5.79 9.48 -0.65
C GLN A 121 4.83 10.05 0.40
N ASN A 122 4.93 9.58 1.65
CA ASN A 122 4.11 10.10 2.74
C ASN A 122 4.46 11.55 3.08
N ALA A 123 5.75 11.88 3.15
CA ALA A 123 6.22 13.25 3.35
C ALA A 123 5.76 14.17 2.20
N TYR A 124 5.85 13.70 0.96
CA TYR A 124 5.36 14.44 -0.19
C TYR A 124 3.86 14.68 -0.11
N ARG A 125 3.05 13.64 0.17
CA ARG A 125 1.60 13.80 0.35
C ARG A 125 1.29 14.81 1.44
N ALA A 126 1.90 14.69 2.61
CA ALA A 126 1.70 15.64 3.72
C ALA A 126 2.08 17.08 3.32
N SER A 127 3.05 17.26 2.41
CA SER A 127 3.44 18.60 1.93
C SER A 127 2.46 19.24 0.95
N ILE A 128 1.60 18.43 0.30
CA ILE A 128 0.68 18.89 -0.76
C ILE A 128 -0.80 18.80 -0.38
N THR A 129 -1.15 18.14 0.73
CA THR A 129 -2.54 17.99 1.18
C THR A 129 -2.80 18.76 2.46
N ASP A 130 -4.06 19.07 2.71
CA ASP A 130 -4.58 19.59 3.97
C ASP A 130 -4.96 18.43 4.90
N ASP A 131 -4.55 18.50 6.18
CA ASP A 131 -4.69 17.40 7.13
C ASP A 131 -6.15 17.10 7.51
N LEU A 132 -7.02 18.12 7.48
CA LEU A 132 -8.43 17.95 7.84
C LEU A 132 -9.24 17.33 6.70
N THR A 133 -9.00 17.79 5.48
CA THR A 133 -9.85 17.50 4.33
C THR A 133 -9.25 16.44 3.39
N SER A 134 -7.94 16.22 3.44
CA SER A 134 -7.17 15.43 2.48
C SER A 134 -7.23 15.97 1.03
N LEU A 135 -7.82 17.12 0.80
CA LEU A 135 -7.75 17.87 -0.45
C LEU A 135 -6.36 18.49 -0.61
N TYR A 136 -6.02 18.94 -1.81
CA TYR A 136 -4.79 19.70 -2.00
C TYR A 136 -4.79 20.95 -1.11
N ASN A 137 -3.69 21.19 -0.43
CA ASN A 137 -3.53 22.41 0.33
C ASN A 137 -3.43 23.63 -0.61
N ARG A 138 -3.59 24.83 -0.04
CA ARG A 138 -3.60 26.07 -0.79
C ARG A 138 -2.39 26.20 -1.73
N LYS A 139 -1.19 25.87 -1.25
CA LYS A 139 0.04 26.01 -2.02
C LYS A 139 -0.01 25.14 -3.28
N HIS A 140 -0.29 23.86 -3.11
CA HIS A 140 -0.31 22.92 -4.23
C HIS A 140 -1.45 23.20 -5.21
N ALA A 141 -2.62 23.65 -4.71
CA ALA A 141 -3.74 24.05 -5.56
C ALA A 141 -3.35 25.20 -6.50
N PHE A 142 -2.64 26.22 -6.02
CA PHE A 142 -2.13 27.29 -6.86
C PHE A 142 -1.09 26.80 -7.88
N GLU A 143 -0.17 25.91 -7.48
CA GLU A 143 0.79 25.30 -8.42
C GLU A 143 0.06 24.55 -9.56
N CYS A 144 -1.03 23.84 -9.25
CA CYS A 144 -1.86 23.16 -10.25
C CYS A 144 -2.54 24.16 -11.20
N ILE A 145 -3.10 25.25 -10.67
CA ILE A 145 -3.75 26.31 -11.47
C ILE A 145 -2.72 26.96 -12.41
N ASP A 146 -1.56 27.33 -11.91
CA ASP A 146 -0.50 27.93 -12.70
C ASP A 146 -0.07 27.01 -13.84
N ASN A 147 0.08 25.72 -13.56
CA ASN A 147 0.43 24.72 -14.57
C ASN A 147 -0.63 24.62 -15.68
N VAL A 148 -1.91 24.60 -15.32
CA VAL A 148 -3.02 24.59 -16.29
C VAL A 148 -3.01 25.86 -17.16
N CYS A 149 -2.79 27.03 -16.55
CA CYS A 149 -2.72 28.32 -17.27
C CYS A 149 -1.54 28.36 -18.25
N GLN A 150 -0.37 27.88 -17.85
CA GLN A 150 0.81 27.84 -18.72
C GLN A 150 0.64 26.95 -19.96
N HIS A 151 -0.10 25.84 -19.82
CA HIS A 151 -0.34 24.90 -20.93
C HIS A 151 -1.52 25.31 -21.82
N GLN A 152 -2.17 26.46 -21.57
CA GLN A 152 -3.29 27.00 -22.34
C GLN A 152 -4.41 25.99 -22.63
N LYS A 153 -4.64 25.03 -21.72
CA LYS A 153 -5.73 24.06 -21.85
C LYS A 153 -7.04 24.71 -21.47
N PRO A 154 -8.12 24.51 -22.23
CA PRO A 154 -9.45 24.94 -21.83
C PRO A 154 -9.79 24.34 -20.46
N SER A 155 -10.06 25.19 -19.48
CA SER A 155 -10.32 24.75 -18.10
C SER A 155 -11.32 25.69 -17.44
N THR A 156 -12.06 25.17 -16.47
CA THR A 156 -13.02 25.95 -15.67
C THR A 156 -12.58 25.92 -14.21
N LEU A 157 -12.48 27.09 -13.59
CA LEU A 157 -12.27 27.21 -12.16
C LEU A 157 -13.60 27.40 -11.46
N ILE A 158 -13.88 26.55 -10.48
CA ILE A 158 -15.07 26.66 -9.61
C ILE A 158 -14.56 26.99 -8.21
N VAL A 159 -15.10 28.06 -7.62
CA VAL A 159 -14.84 28.45 -6.23
C VAL A 159 -16.07 28.14 -5.41
N LEU A 160 -15.89 27.41 -4.31
CA LEU A 160 -16.98 27.04 -3.40
C LEU A 160 -16.70 27.64 -2.02
N ASP A 161 -17.75 28.08 -1.35
CA ASP A 161 -17.70 28.57 0.03
C ASP A 161 -18.92 28.04 0.80
N ILE A 162 -18.78 27.91 2.12
CA ILE A 162 -19.88 27.46 3.00
C ILE A 162 -20.52 28.71 3.61
N ASP A 163 -21.76 28.96 3.25
CA ASP A 163 -22.52 30.10 3.79
C ASP A 163 -22.65 30.00 5.32
N ASP A 164 -22.47 31.11 6.00
CA ASP A 164 -22.62 31.24 7.45
C ASP A 164 -21.79 30.25 8.28
N PHE A 165 -20.65 29.75 7.77
CA PHE A 165 -19.81 28.80 8.47
C PHE A 165 -19.35 29.29 9.87
N LYS A 166 -19.10 30.59 10.00
CA LYS A 166 -18.76 31.20 11.30
C LYS A 166 -19.90 31.04 12.29
N LEU A 167 -21.14 31.33 11.87
CA LEU A 167 -22.33 31.17 12.72
C LEU A 167 -22.55 29.71 13.10
N TYR A 168 -22.31 28.80 12.17
CA TYR A 168 -22.37 27.37 12.46
C TYR A 168 -21.40 26.97 13.58
N ASN A 169 -20.15 27.44 13.53
CA ASN A 169 -19.16 27.20 14.59
C ASN A 169 -19.57 27.82 15.94
N GLU A 170 -20.15 28.99 15.93
CA GLU A 170 -20.64 29.65 17.16
C GLU A 170 -21.79 28.86 17.82
N LEU A 171 -22.65 28.23 17.02
CA LEU A 171 -23.81 27.47 17.51
C LEU A 171 -23.45 26.04 17.92
N TYR A 172 -22.58 25.35 17.17
CA TYR A 172 -22.32 23.91 17.33
C TYR A 172 -20.91 23.58 17.79
N GLY A 173 -20.04 24.59 17.85
CA GLY A 173 -18.65 24.44 18.26
C GLY A 173 -17.71 24.07 17.08
N ALA A 174 -16.42 24.36 17.29
CA ALA A 174 -15.39 24.19 16.26
C ALA A 174 -15.25 22.73 15.78
N GLN A 175 -15.42 21.74 16.68
CA GLN A 175 -15.33 20.34 16.34
C GLN A 175 -16.41 19.90 15.30
N GLU A 176 -17.62 20.41 15.45
CA GLU A 176 -18.69 20.16 14.46
C GLU A 176 -18.44 20.91 13.15
N GLY A 177 -17.82 22.09 13.21
CA GLY A 177 -17.33 22.77 12.02
C GLY A 177 -16.29 21.97 11.25
N ASP A 178 -15.30 21.40 11.94
CA ASP A 178 -14.31 20.51 11.33
C ASP A 178 -14.96 19.27 10.70
N ASN A 179 -15.94 18.68 11.38
CA ASN A 179 -16.72 17.56 10.85
C ASN A 179 -17.49 17.96 9.57
N LEU A 180 -18.07 19.16 9.53
CA LEU A 180 -18.78 19.68 8.36
C LEU A 180 -17.82 19.86 7.17
N ILE A 181 -16.68 20.51 7.39
CA ILE A 181 -15.65 20.70 6.35
C ILE A 181 -15.17 19.35 5.83
N HIS A 182 -14.89 18.40 6.71
CA HIS A 182 -14.46 17.06 6.32
C HIS A 182 -15.51 16.35 5.43
N ARG A 183 -16.79 16.39 5.79
CA ARG A 183 -17.90 15.83 4.99
C ARG A 183 -18.03 16.53 3.63
N PHE A 184 -17.90 17.84 3.61
CA PHE A 184 -17.95 18.61 2.38
C PHE A 184 -16.82 18.21 1.43
N ALA A 185 -15.60 18.07 1.95
CA ALA A 185 -14.47 17.58 1.18
C ALA A 185 -14.69 16.18 0.59
N GLN A 186 -15.32 15.26 1.34
CA GLN A 186 -15.66 13.93 0.85
C GLN A 186 -16.65 13.94 -0.33
N VAL A 187 -17.55 14.92 -0.38
CA VAL A 187 -18.47 15.09 -1.52
C VAL A 187 -17.73 15.57 -2.77
N ILE A 188 -16.72 16.43 -2.60
CA ILE A 188 -15.91 16.94 -3.73
C ILE A 188 -15.03 15.83 -4.32
N LEU A 189 -14.61 14.84 -3.50
CA LEU A 189 -13.73 13.74 -3.93
C LEU A 189 -14.45 12.59 -4.66
N GLN A 190 -15.78 12.57 -4.70
CA GLN A 190 -16.59 11.57 -5.42
C GLN A 190 -16.74 11.93 -6.90
#